data_ad1324aaad74168f9a0bfb126c8e31dd
#
_entry.id   ad1324aaad74168f9a0bfb126c8e31dd
#
_cell.length_a   1.000
_cell.length_b   1.000
_cell.length_c   1.000
_cell.angle_alpha   90.00
_cell.angle_beta   90.00
_cell.angle_gamma   90.00
#
_symmetry.space_group_name_H-M   'P 1'
#
loop_
_entity.id
_entity.type
_entity.pdbx_description
1 polymer ?
#
loop_
_entity_poly.entity_id
_entity_poly.type
_entity_poly.pdbx_seq_one_letter_code
_entity_poly.pdbx_strand_id
1 'polypeptide(L)'
;MSESSNCVYPNNHASCCQSKTSAVCESATSVAQGVQNTQSATTAPAHHLSHHHHMRIRWHEFFTSSNDTPVQEARFPERAVLVGHIGMMLLSCGTGAWRVRDAMNTIARNLNMTCSADIGLVSLDYTCIDCEGRSYTQALSLPSTGVNTSKLNRMEAFVRAFDKDHGQWSVGQVHQALDSIEAMKVRFKPYQVALASGLACAGFIFLLGGGIYEVLCCFFGAAAGNYVRRKMLDRKITLVADIAIAVAVA
;
A
#
# COMPACT_ATOMS: atom_id res chain seq x y z
N MET A 1 48.63 -1.65 -5.92
CA MET A 1 48.35 -0.23 -6.17
C MET A 1 46.94 -0.23 -6.78
N SER A 2 45.94 -0.05 -5.93
CA SER A 2 44.52 -0.06 -6.30
C SER A 2 43.93 1.23 -5.77
N GLU A 3 43.60 2.13 -6.68
CA GLU A 3 42.85 3.35 -6.37
C GLU A 3 41.39 3.05 -6.31
N SER A 4 40.81 3.17 -5.12
CA SER A 4 39.39 3.16 -4.87
C SER A 4 38.83 4.56 -5.12
N SER A 5 38.06 4.71 -6.21
CA SER A 5 37.32 5.93 -6.52
C SER A 5 36.09 6.06 -5.61
N ASN A 6 36.19 6.94 -4.62
CA ASN A 6 35.08 7.41 -3.80
C ASN A 6 34.19 8.32 -4.66
N CYS A 7 32.99 7.86 -5.02
CA CYS A 7 31.92 8.73 -5.53
C CYS A 7 31.33 9.55 -4.37
N VAL A 8 31.70 10.80 -4.29
CA VAL A 8 31.13 11.80 -3.38
C VAL A 8 29.82 12.30 -4.03
N TYR A 9 28.67 11.99 -3.44
CA TYR A 9 27.39 12.61 -3.77
C TYR A 9 27.37 14.04 -3.20
N PRO A 10 27.03 15.07 -3.97
CA PRO A 10 26.86 16.41 -3.43
C PRO A 10 25.54 16.51 -2.66
N ASN A 11 25.64 16.56 -1.34
CA ASN A 11 24.56 16.84 -0.39
C ASN A 11 24.18 18.33 -0.43
N ASN A 12 23.38 18.78 -1.39
CA ASN A 12 22.96 20.19 -1.43
C ASN A 12 21.46 20.46 -1.22
N HIS A 13 20.68 19.45 -0.83
CA HIS A 13 19.26 19.69 -0.48
C HIS A 13 18.91 19.48 1.01
N ALA A 14 19.86 19.13 1.85
CA ALA A 14 19.63 18.94 3.29
C ALA A 14 19.69 20.26 4.11
N SER A 15 20.18 21.36 3.54
CA SER A 15 20.41 22.57 4.33
C SER A 15 19.16 23.45 4.56
N CYS A 16 18.08 23.22 3.83
CA CYS A 16 16.86 24.02 4.03
C CYS A 16 15.97 23.50 5.18
N CYS A 17 16.05 22.19 5.50
CA CYS A 17 15.29 21.60 6.61
C CYS A 17 15.98 21.67 7.97
N GLN A 18 17.33 21.71 8.00
CA GLN A 18 18.06 21.65 9.27
C GLN A 18 18.11 22.96 10.08
N SER A 19 17.88 24.09 9.46
CA SER A 19 17.94 25.39 10.18
C SER A 19 16.64 25.79 10.89
N LYS A 20 15.54 25.06 10.69
CA LYS A 20 14.25 25.36 11.34
C LYS A 20 13.83 24.37 12.42
N THR A 21 14.54 23.25 12.59
CA THR A 21 14.14 22.20 13.56
C THR A 21 14.48 22.57 15.00
N SER A 22 15.41 23.47 15.26
CA SER A 22 15.74 23.90 16.62
C SER A 22 14.74 24.89 17.23
N ALA A 23 14.03 25.65 16.40
CA ALA A 23 13.02 26.62 16.88
C ALA A 23 11.62 25.98 17.13
N VAL A 24 11.36 24.83 16.54
CA VAL A 24 10.03 24.14 16.66
C VAL A 24 9.97 23.28 17.92
N CYS A 25 11.10 22.86 18.48
CA CYS A 25 11.13 22.01 19.67
C CYS A 25 10.79 22.76 20.98
N GLU A 26 11.01 24.07 21.02
CA GLU A 26 10.68 24.89 22.21
C GLU A 26 9.22 25.36 22.25
N SER A 27 8.55 25.43 21.09
CA SER A 27 7.13 25.81 21.05
C SER A 27 6.13 24.67 21.27
N ALA A 28 6.59 23.42 21.21
CA ALA A 28 5.73 22.24 21.42
C ALA A 28 5.34 22.03 22.90
N THR A 29 6.09 22.57 23.85
CA THR A 29 5.80 22.44 25.29
C THR A 29 4.77 23.42 25.81
N SER A 30 4.53 24.52 25.12
CA SER A 30 3.54 25.53 25.54
C SER A 30 2.13 25.29 24.94
N VAL A 31 2.00 24.48 23.92
CA VAL A 31 0.71 24.17 23.27
C VAL A 31 -0.04 23.02 23.97
N ALA A 32 0.65 22.21 24.76
CA ALA A 32 0.02 21.10 25.50
C ALA A 32 -0.87 21.53 26.69
N GLN A 33 -0.88 22.80 27.09
CA GLN A 33 -1.69 23.31 28.20
C GLN A 33 -2.91 24.14 27.78
N GLY A 34 -3.15 24.33 26.47
CA GLY A 34 -4.22 25.21 25.96
C GLY A 34 -5.47 24.51 25.40
N VAL A 35 -5.56 23.18 25.42
CA VAL A 35 -6.69 22.43 24.82
C VAL A 35 -7.62 21.85 25.88
N GLN A 36 -8.00 22.65 26.86
CA GLN A 36 -9.17 22.38 27.70
C GLN A 36 -10.00 23.66 27.77
N ASN A 37 -10.79 23.92 26.76
CA ASN A 37 -12.08 24.64 26.78
C ASN A 37 -12.41 25.22 25.41
N THR A 38 -13.17 24.49 24.62
CA THR A 38 -14.25 25.08 23.81
C THR A 38 -15.14 23.93 23.29
N GLN A 39 -16.06 23.51 24.12
CA GLN A 39 -17.28 22.87 23.64
C GLN A 39 -18.22 23.99 23.22
N SER A 40 -18.41 24.15 21.93
CA SER A 40 -19.57 24.84 21.38
C SER A 40 -20.13 23.97 20.27
N ALA A 41 -21.23 23.33 20.60
CA ALA A 41 -22.02 22.49 19.72
C ALA A 41 -22.55 23.30 18.54
N THR A 42 -22.17 22.92 17.32
CA THR A 42 -22.97 23.14 16.13
C THR A 42 -23.45 21.78 15.65
N THR A 43 -24.72 21.53 15.89
CA THR A 43 -25.46 20.33 15.49
C THR A 43 -25.57 20.30 13.98
N ALA A 44 -24.63 19.64 13.31
CA ALA A 44 -24.81 19.21 11.93
C ALA A 44 -25.70 17.96 11.92
N PRO A 45 -26.62 17.79 10.97
CA PRO A 45 -27.52 16.64 10.93
C PRO A 45 -26.70 15.34 10.86
N ALA A 46 -26.99 14.42 11.76
CA ALA A 46 -26.44 13.08 11.77
C ALA A 46 -26.84 12.37 10.47
N HIS A 47 -25.97 12.42 9.46
CA HIS A 47 -26.05 11.47 8.36
C HIS A 47 -25.83 10.08 8.95
N HIS A 48 -26.86 9.27 8.89
CA HIS A 48 -26.86 7.85 9.20
C HIS A 48 -25.69 7.22 8.42
N LEU A 49 -24.57 7.00 9.08
CA LEU A 49 -23.44 6.24 8.54
C LEU A 49 -23.90 4.80 8.42
N SER A 50 -24.44 4.48 7.25
CA SER A 50 -24.74 3.12 6.83
C SER A 50 -23.47 2.30 6.94
N HIS A 51 -23.51 1.25 7.75
CA HIS A 51 -22.48 0.25 7.91
C HIS A 51 -21.89 -0.21 6.56
N HIS A 52 -20.55 -0.21 6.46
CA HIS A 52 -19.75 -0.86 5.41
C HIS A 52 -19.73 -0.25 4.01
N HIS A 53 -19.61 1.04 3.87
CA HIS A 53 -18.97 1.57 2.68
C HIS A 53 -17.44 1.53 2.90
N HIS A 54 -16.80 0.45 2.42
CA HIS A 54 -15.39 0.50 2.12
C HIS A 54 -15.19 1.71 1.21
N MET A 55 -14.61 2.78 1.73
CA MET A 55 -14.32 3.95 0.92
C MET A 55 -13.29 3.54 -0.11
N ARG A 56 -13.77 3.16 -1.30
CA ARG A 56 -12.94 3.12 -2.47
C ARG A 56 -12.59 4.56 -2.76
N ILE A 57 -11.35 4.95 -2.43
CA ILE A 57 -10.90 6.29 -2.71
C ILE A 57 -11.02 6.47 -4.21
N ARG A 58 -11.88 7.37 -4.62
CA ARG A 58 -11.91 7.89 -5.99
C ARG A 58 -10.77 8.91 -6.09
N TRP A 59 -9.55 8.41 -6.04
CA TRP A 59 -8.35 9.22 -5.96
C TRP A 59 -8.23 10.23 -7.12
N HIS A 60 -8.81 9.92 -8.29
CA HIS A 60 -8.92 10.85 -9.41
C HIS A 60 -9.75 12.10 -9.08
N GLU A 61 -10.76 12.00 -8.22
CA GLU A 61 -11.61 13.15 -7.85
C GLU A 61 -10.89 14.15 -6.95
N PHE A 62 -9.79 13.74 -6.32
CA PHE A 62 -8.96 14.65 -5.52
C PHE A 62 -8.02 15.51 -6.38
N PHE A 63 -7.76 15.11 -7.63
CA PHE A 63 -6.90 15.85 -8.52
C PHE A 63 -7.71 16.90 -9.30
N THR A 64 -7.46 18.17 -8.99
CA THR A 64 -7.97 19.32 -9.73
C THR A 64 -6.92 19.93 -10.64
N SER A 65 -5.65 19.50 -10.50
CA SER A 65 -4.54 19.91 -11.34
C SER A 65 -4.69 19.36 -12.76
N SER A 66 -4.22 20.12 -13.75
CA SER A 66 -4.24 19.68 -15.16
C SER A 66 -3.38 18.42 -15.35
N ASN A 67 -3.77 17.55 -16.27
CA ASN A 67 -3.04 16.33 -16.61
C ASN A 67 -1.60 16.59 -17.08
N ASP A 68 -1.32 17.76 -17.63
CA ASP A 68 0.01 18.14 -18.11
C ASP A 68 0.91 18.74 -17.03
N THR A 69 0.35 19.04 -15.85
CA THR A 69 1.11 19.61 -14.72
C THR A 69 2.07 18.55 -14.16
N PRO A 70 3.36 18.91 -13.89
CA PRO A 70 4.25 18.01 -13.16
C PRO A 70 3.68 17.66 -11.78
N VAL A 71 3.75 16.38 -11.39
CA VAL A 71 3.17 15.93 -10.11
C VAL A 71 3.79 16.67 -8.91
N GLN A 72 5.04 17.08 -9.00
CA GLN A 72 5.72 17.85 -7.96
C GLN A 72 5.09 19.25 -7.72
N GLU A 73 4.49 19.84 -8.75
CA GLU A 73 3.81 21.13 -8.69
C GLU A 73 2.33 21.01 -8.36
N ALA A 74 1.81 19.79 -8.32
CA ALA A 74 0.44 19.54 -7.90
C ALA A 74 0.21 19.98 -6.46
N ARG A 75 -1.03 20.25 -6.11
CA ARG A 75 -1.42 20.73 -4.77
C ARG A 75 -1.00 19.71 -3.70
N PHE A 76 -0.59 20.19 -2.53
CA PHE A 76 -0.11 19.31 -1.45
C PHE A 76 -1.06 18.16 -1.10
N PRO A 77 -2.40 18.36 -0.95
CA PRO A 77 -3.31 17.24 -0.69
C PRO A 77 -3.33 16.20 -1.81
N GLU A 78 -3.19 16.63 -3.07
CA GLU A 78 -3.17 15.72 -4.23
C GLU A 78 -1.93 14.83 -4.21
N ARG A 79 -0.77 15.41 -3.92
CA ARG A 79 0.49 14.67 -3.75
C ARG A 79 0.41 13.68 -2.59
N ALA A 80 -0.17 14.10 -1.46
CA ALA A 80 -0.35 13.24 -0.29
C ALA A 80 -1.31 12.06 -0.57
N VAL A 81 -2.43 12.30 -1.26
CA VAL A 81 -3.36 11.25 -1.69
C VAL A 81 -2.69 10.26 -2.64
N LEU A 82 -1.81 10.72 -3.54
CA LEU A 82 -1.05 9.85 -4.42
C LEU A 82 -0.14 8.88 -3.63
N VAL A 83 0.57 9.38 -2.62
CA VAL A 83 1.42 8.53 -1.75
C VAL A 83 0.57 7.46 -1.05
N GLY A 84 -0.58 7.83 -0.50
CA GLY A 84 -1.52 6.90 0.14
C GLY A 84 -2.08 5.87 -0.84
N HIS A 85 -2.44 6.28 -2.06
CA HIS A 85 -2.95 5.37 -3.09
C HIS A 85 -1.91 4.32 -3.50
N ILE A 86 -0.66 4.72 -3.71
CA ILE A 86 0.46 3.80 -4.00
C ILE A 86 0.66 2.81 -2.85
N GLY A 87 0.65 3.29 -1.60
CA GLY A 87 0.72 2.44 -0.41
C GLY A 87 -0.41 1.40 -0.36
N MET A 88 -1.64 1.82 -0.63
CA MET A 88 -2.82 0.95 -0.71
C MET A 88 -2.71 -0.10 -1.82
N MET A 89 -2.27 0.29 -3.01
CA MET A 89 -2.08 -0.65 -4.12
C MET A 89 -1.03 -1.71 -3.78
N LEU A 90 0.09 -1.33 -3.17
CA LEU A 90 1.12 -2.26 -2.71
C LEU A 90 0.59 -3.20 -1.62
N LEU A 91 -0.08 -2.66 -0.60
CA LEU A 91 -0.67 -3.46 0.47
C LEU A 91 -1.72 -4.45 -0.07
N SER A 92 -2.54 -4.04 -1.03
CA SER A 92 -3.52 -4.91 -1.70
C SER A 92 -2.89 -6.09 -2.44
N CYS A 93 -1.64 -5.97 -2.85
CA CYS A 93 -0.87 -7.05 -3.50
C CYS A 93 -0.27 -8.07 -2.50
N GLY A 94 -0.46 -7.87 -1.19
CA GLY A 94 0.02 -8.77 -0.16
C GLY A 94 1.53 -8.68 0.09
N THR A 95 2.13 -7.51 -0.13
CA THR A 95 3.54 -7.29 0.21
C THR A 95 3.72 -6.95 1.70
N GLY A 96 4.93 -7.14 2.22
CA GLY A 96 5.24 -6.83 3.62
C GLY A 96 5.19 -5.33 3.92
N ALA A 97 4.76 -4.97 5.13
CA ALA A 97 4.59 -3.58 5.57
C ALA A 97 5.85 -2.72 5.38
N TRP A 98 7.05 -3.29 5.58
CA TRP A 98 8.31 -2.57 5.40
C TRP A 98 8.52 -2.10 3.94
N ARG A 99 8.12 -2.93 2.94
CA ARG A 99 8.22 -2.55 1.51
C ARG A 99 7.21 -1.45 1.16
N VAL A 100 6.01 -1.51 1.73
CA VAL A 100 5.00 -0.46 1.54
C VAL A 100 5.52 0.86 2.08
N ARG A 101 6.07 0.85 3.30
CA ARG A 101 6.63 2.05 3.94
C ARG A 101 7.81 2.63 3.15
N ASP A 102 8.71 1.77 2.69
CA ASP A 102 9.87 2.19 1.89
C ASP A 102 9.44 2.84 0.56
N ALA A 103 8.49 2.23 -0.14
CA ALA A 103 7.93 2.79 -1.37
C ALA A 103 7.23 4.13 -1.13
N MET A 104 6.39 4.24 -0.08
CA MET A 104 5.72 5.48 0.28
C MET A 104 6.73 6.60 0.59
N ASN A 105 7.78 6.29 1.35
CA ASN A 105 8.84 7.25 1.67
C ASN A 105 9.64 7.66 0.43
N THR A 106 9.90 6.75 -0.49
CA THR A 106 10.59 7.04 -1.75
C THR A 106 9.76 8.01 -2.61
N ILE A 107 8.47 7.72 -2.80
CA ILE A 107 7.57 8.61 -3.55
C ILE A 107 7.42 9.97 -2.85
N ALA A 108 7.22 9.99 -1.53
CA ALA A 108 7.07 11.23 -0.76
C ALA A 108 8.31 12.14 -0.89
N ARG A 109 9.52 11.57 -0.80
CA ARG A 109 10.77 12.34 -0.99
C ARG A 109 10.86 12.98 -2.37
N ASN A 110 10.51 12.24 -3.42
CA ASN A 110 10.49 12.78 -4.80
C ASN A 110 9.42 13.85 -5.01
N LEU A 111 8.41 13.89 -4.15
CA LEU A 111 7.35 14.91 -4.13
C LEU A 111 7.63 16.03 -3.10
N ASN A 112 8.86 16.14 -2.59
CA ASN A 112 9.28 17.14 -1.59
C ASN A 112 8.41 17.10 -0.31
N MET A 113 8.13 15.88 0.18
CA MET A 113 7.35 15.65 1.40
C MET A 113 8.03 14.59 2.27
N THR A 114 7.73 14.61 3.55
CA THR A 114 8.03 13.52 4.49
C THR A 114 6.77 12.74 4.76
N CYS A 115 6.84 11.42 4.76
CA CYS A 115 5.70 10.54 5.04
C CYS A 115 6.02 9.64 6.23
N SER A 116 5.07 9.54 7.16
CA SER A 116 5.06 8.53 8.21
C SER A 116 3.84 7.64 8.02
N ALA A 117 4.01 6.32 8.02
CA ALA A 117 2.92 5.39 7.80
C ALA A 117 2.91 4.28 8.84
N ASP A 118 1.74 4.03 9.40
CA ASP A 118 1.42 2.85 10.20
C ASP A 118 0.60 1.87 9.35
N ILE A 119 1.07 0.64 9.24
CA ILE A 119 0.57 -0.34 8.27
C ILE A 119 0.09 -1.56 9.04
N GLY A 120 -1.23 -1.71 9.08
CA GLY A 120 -1.90 -2.91 9.58
C GLY A 120 -2.06 -3.97 8.50
N LEU A 121 -2.78 -5.04 8.82
CA LEU A 121 -3.04 -6.15 7.88
C LEU A 121 -3.92 -5.72 6.69
N VAL A 122 -4.94 -4.90 6.96
CA VAL A 122 -5.91 -4.38 5.98
C VAL A 122 -6.16 -2.88 6.16
N SER A 123 -5.29 -2.19 6.89
CA SER A 123 -5.37 -0.76 7.15
C SER A 123 -4.05 -0.08 6.87
N LEU A 124 -4.13 1.18 6.50
CA LEU A 124 -3.00 2.05 6.26
C LEU A 124 -3.36 3.43 6.79
N ASP A 125 -2.67 3.85 7.84
CA ASP A 125 -2.76 5.18 8.40
C ASP A 125 -1.47 5.92 8.08
N TYR A 126 -1.57 7.07 7.43
CA TYR A 126 -0.38 7.81 7.04
C TYR A 126 -0.54 9.32 7.22
N THR A 127 0.58 9.96 7.47
CA THR A 127 0.70 11.41 7.58
C THR A 127 1.83 11.88 6.67
N CYS A 128 1.50 12.78 5.75
CA CYS A 128 2.48 13.50 4.93
C CYS A 128 2.65 14.92 5.47
N ILE A 129 3.88 15.40 5.47
CA ILE A 129 4.25 16.76 5.90
C ILE A 129 5.08 17.37 4.77
N ASP A 130 4.74 18.57 4.33
CA ASP A 130 5.51 19.30 3.32
C ASP A 130 6.56 20.25 3.94
N CYS A 131 7.34 20.91 3.08
CA CYS A 131 8.38 21.86 3.49
C CYS A 131 7.82 23.10 4.21
N GLU A 132 6.52 23.40 4.07
CA GLU A 132 5.86 24.53 4.72
C GLU A 132 5.29 24.14 6.08
N GLY A 133 5.43 22.89 6.50
CA GLY A 133 4.89 22.38 7.76
C GLY A 133 3.39 22.03 7.71
N ARG A 134 2.77 22.05 6.52
CA ARG A 134 1.38 21.59 6.37
C ARG A 134 1.37 20.06 6.49
N SER A 135 0.40 19.53 7.20
CA SER A 135 0.22 18.11 7.38
C SER A 135 -1.07 17.62 6.73
N TYR A 136 -1.02 16.43 6.13
CA TYR A 136 -2.17 15.71 5.61
C TYR A 136 -2.16 14.29 6.18
N THR A 137 -3.22 13.95 6.91
CA THR A 137 -3.37 12.63 7.54
C THR A 137 -4.60 11.95 7.00
N GLN A 138 -4.48 10.68 6.65
CA GLN A 138 -5.60 9.87 6.19
C GLN A 138 -5.48 8.45 6.69
N ALA A 139 -6.60 7.89 7.14
CA ALA A 139 -6.78 6.49 7.49
C ALA A 139 -7.50 5.77 6.35
N LEU A 140 -6.94 4.67 5.86
CA LEU A 140 -7.42 3.90 4.74
C LEU A 140 -7.62 2.44 5.14
N SER A 141 -8.68 1.81 4.65
CA SER A 141 -8.91 0.39 4.86
C SER A 141 -9.13 -0.34 3.54
N LEU A 142 -8.58 -1.55 3.44
CA LEU A 142 -8.75 -2.44 2.32
C LEU A 142 -9.90 -3.42 2.59
N PRO A 143 -10.76 -3.69 1.63
CA PRO A 143 -11.80 -4.71 1.78
C PRO A 143 -11.22 -6.13 1.89
N SER A 144 -10.08 -6.36 1.27
CA SER A 144 -9.35 -7.62 1.31
C SER A 144 -7.92 -7.45 0.79
N THR A 145 -7.03 -8.28 1.27
CA THR A 145 -5.67 -8.43 0.73
C THR A 145 -5.54 -9.74 -0.01
N GLY A 146 -4.72 -9.78 -1.05
CA GLY A 146 -4.46 -11.00 -1.79
C GLY A 146 -3.08 -10.97 -2.43
N VAL A 147 -2.41 -12.12 -2.51
CA VAL A 147 -1.08 -12.20 -3.13
C VAL A 147 -1.22 -12.13 -4.66
N ASN A 148 -0.75 -11.02 -5.23
CA ASN A 148 -0.66 -10.82 -6.68
C ASN A 148 0.74 -10.34 -7.07
N THR A 149 1.64 -11.29 -7.27
CA THR A 149 3.06 -11.03 -7.58
C THR A 149 3.25 -10.28 -8.91
N SER A 150 2.39 -10.50 -9.89
CA SER A 150 2.48 -9.79 -11.18
C SER A 150 2.16 -8.31 -11.03
N LYS A 151 1.12 -7.99 -10.26
CA LYS A 151 0.75 -6.60 -9.94
C LYS A 151 1.81 -5.95 -9.06
N LEU A 152 2.32 -6.67 -8.05
CA LEU A 152 3.39 -6.22 -7.18
C LEU A 152 4.64 -5.83 -7.97
N ASN A 153 5.10 -6.72 -8.88
CA ASN A 153 6.28 -6.44 -9.70
C ASN A 153 6.11 -5.17 -10.58
N ARG A 154 4.91 -4.95 -11.11
CA ARG A 154 4.60 -3.71 -11.85
C ARG A 154 4.60 -2.47 -10.97
N MET A 155 4.05 -2.57 -9.74
CA MET A 155 4.09 -1.47 -8.77
C MET A 155 5.53 -1.14 -8.34
N GLU A 156 6.34 -2.15 -8.05
CA GLU A 156 7.76 -1.93 -7.73
C GLU A 156 8.55 -1.34 -8.91
N ALA A 157 8.24 -1.75 -10.14
CA ALA A 157 8.83 -1.17 -11.33
C ALA A 157 8.42 0.31 -11.50
N PHE A 158 7.15 0.63 -11.23
CA PHE A 158 6.66 2.01 -11.24
C PHE A 158 7.40 2.86 -10.20
N VAL A 159 7.50 2.40 -8.94
CA VAL A 159 8.19 3.15 -7.86
C VAL A 159 9.64 3.40 -8.24
N ARG A 160 10.34 2.39 -8.79
CA ARG A 160 11.74 2.55 -9.23
C ARG A 160 11.89 3.51 -10.42
N ALA A 161 10.96 3.48 -11.38
CA ALA A 161 10.97 4.40 -12.50
C ALA A 161 10.72 5.84 -12.04
N PHE A 162 9.74 6.03 -11.16
CA PHE A 162 9.42 7.32 -10.58
C PHE A 162 10.59 7.91 -9.77
N ASP A 163 11.29 7.07 -9.01
CA ASP A 163 12.48 7.48 -8.24
C ASP A 163 13.64 7.87 -9.17
N LYS A 164 13.88 7.08 -10.23
CA LYS A 164 14.93 7.35 -11.21
C LYS A 164 14.72 8.68 -11.94
N ASP A 165 13.49 9.00 -12.28
CA ASP A 165 13.11 10.22 -12.97
C ASP A 165 12.88 11.40 -11.99
N HIS A 166 13.22 11.22 -10.71
CA HIS A 166 13.06 12.22 -9.64
C HIS A 166 11.63 12.82 -9.57
N GLY A 167 10.62 12.03 -9.90
CA GLY A 167 9.22 12.46 -9.86
C GLY A 167 8.81 13.48 -10.92
N GLN A 168 9.56 13.63 -12.01
CA GLN A 168 9.28 14.59 -13.09
C GLN A 168 8.14 14.13 -14.04
N TRP A 169 7.30 13.24 -13.58
CA TRP A 169 6.15 12.78 -14.35
C TRP A 169 4.98 13.77 -14.27
N SER A 170 4.20 13.85 -15.36
CA SER A 170 2.96 14.62 -15.32
C SER A 170 1.87 13.86 -14.54
N VAL A 171 0.89 14.59 -14.00
CA VAL A 171 -0.28 14.01 -13.32
C VAL A 171 -0.95 12.96 -14.20
N GLY A 172 -1.15 13.25 -15.50
CA GLY A 172 -1.76 12.32 -16.45
C GLY A 172 -0.94 11.03 -16.65
N GLN A 173 0.39 11.12 -16.71
CA GLN A 173 1.26 9.94 -16.83
C GLN A 173 1.17 9.03 -15.61
N VAL A 174 1.16 9.62 -14.42
CA VAL A 174 1.01 8.87 -13.16
C VAL A 174 -0.34 8.18 -13.11
N HIS A 175 -1.42 8.90 -13.45
CA HIS A 175 -2.78 8.34 -13.49
C HIS A 175 -2.86 7.16 -14.47
N GLN A 176 -2.39 7.35 -15.70
CA GLN A 176 -2.39 6.29 -16.71
C GLN A 176 -1.59 5.05 -16.27
N ALA A 177 -0.43 5.27 -15.67
CA ALA A 177 0.41 4.17 -15.18
C ALA A 177 -0.29 3.38 -14.06
N LEU A 178 -0.84 4.05 -13.04
CA LEU A 178 -1.51 3.42 -11.92
C LEU A 178 -2.80 2.72 -12.36
N ASP A 179 -3.61 3.35 -13.21
CA ASP A 179 -4.83 2.74 -13.76
C ASP A 179 -4.54 1.48 -14.57
N SER A 180 -3.48 1.50 -15.37
CA SER A 180 -3.03 0.33 -16.13
C SER A 180 -2.67 -0.85 -15.23
N ILE A 181 -2.05 -0.55 -14.08
CA ILE A 181 -1.70 -1.55 -13.07
C ILE A 181 -2.95 -2.02 -12.31
N GLU A 182 -3.87 -1.10 -11.97
CA GLU A 182 -5.12 -1.44 -11.27
C GLU A 182 -6.02 -2.33 -12.13
N ALA A 183 -6.11 -2.05 -13.42
CA ALA A 183 -6.90 -2.81 -14.38
C ALA A 183 -6.37 -4.22 -14.68
N MET A 184 -5.17 -4.58 -14.19
CA MET A 184 -4.60 -5.91 -14.41
C MET A 184 -5.47 -6.99 -13.78
N LYS A 185 -6.05 -7.84 -14.62
CA LYS A 185 -6.84 -9.00 -14.19
C LYS A 185 -5.94 -10.13 -13.71
N VAL A 186 -6.46 -10.94 -12.77
CA VAL A 186 -5.80 -12.18 -12.35
C VAL A 186 -5.63 -13.09 -13.56
N ARG A 187 -4.39 -13.46 -13.85
CA ARG A 187 -4.02 -14.21 -15.07
C ARG A 187 -4.40 -15.69 -15.02
N PHE A 188 -4.51 -16.26 -13.83
CA PHE A 188 -4.67 -17.71 -13.64
C PHE A 188 -6.10 -18.08 -13.24
N LYS A 189 -6.60 -19.14 -13.87
CA LYS A 189 -7.91 -19.70 -13.53
C LYS A 189 -7.86 -20.39 -12.15
N PRO A 190 -8.96 -20.43 -11.39
CA PRO A 190 -8.98 -21.00 -10.03
C PRO A 190 -8.41 -22.41 -9.94
N TYR A 191 -8.70 -23.28 -10.92
CA TYR A 191 -8.21 -24.66 -10.93
C TYR A 191 -6.70 -24.75 -11.14
N GLN A 192 -6.09 -23.86 -11.93
CA GLN A 192 -4.64 -23.86 -12.18
C GLN A 192 -3.88 -23.56 -10.89
N VAL A 193 -4.39 -22.63 -10.10
CA VAL A 193 -3.76 -22.28 -8.82
C VAL A 193 -4.00 -23.35 -7.78
N ALA A 194 -5.17 -24.00 -7.79
CA ALA A 194 -5.45 -25.15 -6.92
C ALA A 194 -4.49 -26.32 -7.19
N LEU A 195 -4.28 -26.67 -8.46
CA LEU A 195 -3.32 -27.71 -8.85
C LEU A 195 -1.88 -27.34 -8.47
N ALA A 196 -1.46 -26.09 -8.72
CA ALA A 196 -0.13 -25.63 -8.35
C ALA A 196 0.09 -25.67 -6.83
N SER A 197 -0.93 -25.31 -6.04
CA SER A 197 -0.90 -25.39 -4.59
C SER A 197 -0.79 -26.85 -4.12
N GLY A 198 -1.57 -27.77 -4.70
CA GLY A 198 -1.50 -29.19 -4.41
C GLY A 198 -0.11 -29.77 -4.69
N LEU A 199 0.47 -29.45 -5.86
CA LEU A 199 1.83 -29.87 -6.23
C LEU A 199 2.89 -29.33 -5.28
N ALA A 200 2.78 -28.07 -4.86
CA ALA A 200 3.72 -27.46 -3.92
C ALA A 200 3.67 -28.16 -2.55
N CYS A 201 2.46 -28.41 -2.02
CA CYS A 201 2.30 -29.13 -0.75
C CYS A 201 2.78 -30.58 -0.84
N ALA A 202 2.47 -31.29 -1.91
CA ALA A 202 2.93 -32.64 -2.16
C ALA A 202 4.47 -32.72 -2.25
N GLY A 203 5.08 -31.76 -2.97
CA GLY A 203 6.55 -31.68 -3.05
C GLY A 203 7.19 -31.40 -1.70
N PHE A 204 6.55 -30.59 -0.86
CA PHE A 204 7.04 -30.32 0.49
C PHE A 204 7.00 -31.58 1.38
N ILE A 205 5.90 -32.35 1.35
CA ILE A 205 5.79 -33.63 2.07
C ILE A 205 6.82 -34.62 1.58
N PHE A 206 7.04 -34.71 0.26
CA PHE A 206 8.07 -35.58 -0.31
C PHE A 206 9.47 -35.21 0.21
N LEU A 207 9.81 -33.94 0.27
CA LEU A 207 11.11 -33.46 0.81
C LEU A 207 11.28 -33.76 2.30
N LEU A 208 10.18 -33.85 3.06
CA LEU A 208 10.21 -34.23 4.47
C LEU A 208 10.32 -35.75 4.67
N GLY A 209 10.39 -36.56 3.60
CA GLY A 209 10.52 -37.99 3.67
C GLY A 209 9.18 -38.73 3.78
N GLY A 210 8.08 -38.06 3.46
CA GLY A 210 6.75 -38.71 3.42
C GLY A 210 6.64 -39.79 2.34
N GLY A 211 5.86 -40.85 2.62
CA GLY A 211 5.58 -41.91 1.68
C GLY A 211 4.63 -41.48 0.54
N ILE A 212 4.50 -42.38 -0.45
CA ILE A 212 3.70 -42.05 -1.65
C ILE A 212 2.23 -41.77 -1.34
N TYR A 213 1.65 -42.46 -0.35
CA TYR A 213 0.26 -42.27 0.07
C TYR A 213 0.05 -40.90 0.73
N GLU A 214 0.99 -40.49 1.58
CA GLU A 214 0.95 -39.18 2.25
C GLU A 214 1.09 -38.03 1.25
N VAL A 215 1.97 -38.18 0.25
CA VAL A 215 2.15 -37.22 -0.85
C VAL A 215 0.87 -37.07 -1.66
N LEU A 216 0.20 -38.21 -2.01
CA LEU A 216 -1.05 -38.19 -2.77
C LEU A 216 -2.20 -37.56 -1.96
N CYS A 217 -2.38 -37.95 -0.69
CA CYS A 217 -3.39 -37.37 0.18
C CYS A 217 -3.19 -35.88 0.34
N CYS A 218 -1.96 -35.43 0.58
CA CYS A 218 -1.64 -34.01 0.69
C CYS A 218 -1.92 -33.26 -0.60
N PHE A 219 -1.60 -33.85 -1.77
CA PHE A 219 -1.89 -33.25 -3.07
C PHE A 219 -3.38 -32.97 -3.25
N PHE A 220 -4.21 -34.01 -3.07
CA PHE A 220 -5.66 -33.88 -3.27
C PHE A 220 -6.31 -32.95 -2.22
N GLY A 221 -5.93 -33.08 -0.94
CA GLY A 221 -6.44 -32.23 0.13
C GLY A 221 -6.11 -30.77 -0.10
N ALA A 222 -4.85 -30.44 -0.36
CA ALA A 222 -4.42 -29.06 -0.61
C ALA A 222 -5.03 -28.46 -1.90
N ALA A 223 -5.16 -29.25 -2.97
CA ALA A 223 -5.80 -28.82 -4.20
C ALA A 223 -7.29 -28.53 -4.00
N ALA A 224 -8.02 -29.45 -3.34
CA ALA A 224 -9.45 -29.30 -3.06
C ALA A 224 -9.71 -28.12 -2.13
N GLY A 225 -8.99 -27.99 -1.01
CA GLY A 225 -9.11 -26.89 -0.06
C GLY A 225 -8.87 -25.54 -0.71
N ASN A 226 -7.82 -25.42 -1.53
CA ASN A 226 -7.53 -24.16 -2.24
C ASN A 226 -8.58 -23.83 -3.32
N TYR A 227 -9.10 -24.83 -4.02
CA TYR A 227 -10.17 -24.62 -4.99
C TYR A 227 -11.45 -24.11 -4.34
N VAL A 228 -11.89 -24.75 -3.25
CA VAL A 228 -13.07 -24.36 -2.48
C VAL A 228 -12.90 -22.93 -1.94
N ARG A 229 -11.76 -22.65 -1.31
CA ARG A 229 -11.44 -21.31 -0.79
C ARG A 229 -11.59 -20.22 -1.87
N ARG A 230 -11.02 -20.43 -3.06
CA ARG A 230 -11.13 -19.45 -4.15
C ARG A 230 -12.56 -19.24 -4.61
N LYS A 231 -13.32 -20.32 -4.72
CA LYS A 231 -14.72 -20.25 -5.12
C LYS A 231 -15.61 -19.56 -4.08
N MET A 232 -15.26 -19.64 -2.80
CA MET A 232 -15.94 -18.96 -1.71
C MET A 232 -15.58 -17.47 -1.65
N LEU A 233 -14.32 -17.11 -1.91
CA LEU A 233 -13.90 -15.70 -2.04
C LEU A 233 -14.69 -14.98 -3.14
N ASP A 234 -14.97 -15.64 -4.27
CA ASP A 234 -15.80 -15.07 -5.35
C ASP A 234 -17.26 -14.81 -4.88
N ARG A 235 -17.73 -15.53 -3.86
CA ARG A 235 -19.08 -15.38 -3.27
C ARG A 235 -19.14 -14.39 -2.10
N LYS A 236 -18.03 -13.69 -1.79
CA LYS A 236 -17.94 -12.70 -0.69
C LYS A 236 -18.34 -13.25 0.69
N ILE A 237 -18.08 -14.52 0.95
CA ILE A 237 -18.33 -15.14 2.25
C ILE A 237 -17.29 -14.63 3.25
N THR A 238 -17.65 -14.55 4.54
CA THR A 238 -16.76 -14.06 5.60
C THR A 238 -15.47 -14.89 5.66
N LEU A 239 -14.31 -14.22 5.81
CA LEU A 239 -12.98 -14.84 5.81
C LEU A 239 -12.87 -16.02 6.80
N VAL A 240 -13.52 -15.91 7.97
CA VAL A 240 -13.52 -16.96 9.00
C VAL A 240 -14.24 -18.22 8.54
N ALA A 241 -15.41 -18.05 7.90
CA ALA A 241 -16.16 -19.20 7.34
C ALA A 241 -15.39 -19.84 6.16
N ASP A 242 -14.72 -19.04 5.34
CA ASP A 242 -13.88 -19.50 4.24
C ASP A 242 -12.74 -20.42 4.73
N ILE A 243 -12.00 -19.96 5.75
CA ILE A 243 -10.91 -20.74 6.35
C ILE A 243 -11.44 -22.02 7.00
N ALA A 244 -12.52 -21.95 7.78
CA ALA A 244 -13.09 -23.12 8.47
C ALA A 244 -13.54 -24.21 7.47
N ILE A 245 -14.22 -23.83 6.40
CA ILE A 245 -14.68 -24.79 5.38
C ILE A 245 -13.50 -25.32 4.56
N ALA A 246 -12.52 -24.49 4.21
CA ALA A 246 -11.35 -24.94 3.47
C ALA A 246 -10.54 -25.97 4.28
N VAL A 247 -10.40 -25.77 5.58
CA VAL A 247 -9.73 -26.75 6.49
C VAL A 247 -10.55 -28.02 6.65
N ALA A 248 -11.88 -27.93 6.72
CA ALA A 248 -12.74 -29.12 6.83
C ALA A 248 -12.75 -30.01 5.57
N VAL A 249 -12.44 -29.44 4.40
CA VAL A 249 -12.41 -30.14 3.10
C VAL A 249 -11.02 -30.71 2.80
N ALA A 250 -9.94 -30.13 3.37
CA ALA A 250 -8.57 -30.57 3.20
C ALA A 250 -8.22 -31.78 4.08
#